data_2981a1d135b98089a3d1591bc709f930
#
_entry.id   2981a1d135b98089a3d1591bc709f930
#
_cell.length_a   1.000
_cell.length_b   1.000
_cell.length_c   1.000
_cell.angle_alpha   90.00
_cell.angle_beta   90.00
_cell.angle_gamma   90.00
#
_symmetry.space_group_name_H-M   'P 1'
#
loop_
_entity.id
_entity.type
_entity.pdbx_description
1 polymer ?
#
loop_
_entity_poly.entity_id
_entity_poly.type
_entity_poly.pdbx_seq_one_letter_code
_entity_poly.pdbx_strand_id
1 'polypeptide(L)'
;MYSPNVPAKIESPRATPHLWPYASTSGSILWLSAAVDEAEALAFLAARPVHTVNLRGFIKDNGLCSPLNRGKFYGYRNSEGELEGVALIGHATLIEAHTDRALEALARKAQECTRAHMIMGEQERIEEFWSYYAEDGQRMRLACRELLFELRWPVEAYQVISGLRLATLDDLDLIIPVQAAMAEEESGVNPLEKDPEGFRTRCARRIEQGRIWVCVENGRLIFKTDVMADTPEVIYLEGIYVSPQERSKGYGLRCLSQLSRTLLRRTETLSILVNEQNLAAQALYKRAGFKFTSTYDTIFLQQD
;
A
#
# COMPACT_ATOMS: atom_id res chain seq x y z
N MET A 1 13.13 -1.57 27.69
CA MET A 1 13.69 -0.34 27.11
C MET A 1 13.91 -0.61 25.64
N TYR A 2 13.06 -0.08 24.79
CA TYR A 2 13.24 -0.09 23.33
C TYR A 2 13.98 1.20 22.95
N SER A 3 15.18 1.08 22.38
CA SER A 3 15.82 2.21 21.72
C SER A 3 15.05 2.46 20.41
N PRO A 4 14.74 3.73 20.05
CA PRO A 4 14.15 4.02 18.76
C PRO A 4 15.19 3.69 17.66
N ASN A 5 14.86 2.76 16.77
CA ASN A 5 15.65 2.50 15.57
C ASN A 5 15.55 3.70 14.63
N VAL A 6 16.64 4.43 14.52
CA VAL A 6 16.80 5.48 13.51
C VAL A 6 16.97 4.77 12.15
N PRO A 7 16.13 5.03 11.14
CA PRO A 7 16.29 4.43 9.83
C PRO A 7 17.62 4.86 9.17
N ALA A 8 18.23 3.91 8.45
CA ALA A 8 19.45 4.16 7.68
C ALA A 8 19.22 5.26 6.63
N LYS A 9 20.14 6.23 6.55
CA LYS A 9 20.12 7.25 5.50
C LYS A 9 20.47 6.60 4.18
N ILE A 10 19.51 6.58 3.25
CA ILE A 10 19.79 6.29 1.84
C ILE A 10 20.49 7.54 1.27
N GLU A 11 21.73 7.39 0.84
CA GLU A 11 22.45 8.47 0.16
C GLU A 11 21.80 8.73 -1.19
N SER A 12 21.56 10.01 -1.51
CA SER A 12 20.99 10.45 -2.78
C SER A 12 21.87 10.02 -3.95
N PRO A 13 21.37 9.33 -4.96
CA PRO A 13 22.14 9.04 -6.17
C PRO A 13 22.49 10.36 -6.87
N ARG A 14 23.76 10.55 -7.22
CA ARG A 14 24.22 11.70 -8.03
C ARG A 14 23.69 11.53 -9.45
N ALA A 15 22.80 12.44 -9.85
CA ALA A 15 22.29 12.51 -11.21
C ALA A 15 23.43 12.92 -12.17
N THR A 16 23.73 12.07 -13.13
CA THR A 16 24.50 12.41 -14.34
C THR A 16 23.50 12.83 -15.44
N PRO A 17 23.62 14.02 -16.04
CA PRO A 17 22.70 14.45 -17.07
C PRO A 17 22.97 13.69 -18.37
N HIS A 18 22.06 12.82 -18.79
CA HIS A 18 22.05 12.25 -20.13
C HIS A 18 21.24 13.18 -21.06
N LEU A 19 21.96 13.87 -21.96
CA LEU A 19 21.36 14.61 -23.07
C LEU A 19 21.00 13.64 -24.20
N TRP A 20 19.71 13.43 -24.43
CA TRP A 20 19.18 12.76 -25.62
C TRP A 20 18.42 13.74 -26.50
N PRO A 21 18.51 13.63 -27.85
CA PRO A 21 17.81 14.53 -28.75
C PRO A 21 16.33 14.23 -28.79
N TYR A 22 15.51 15.26 -28.60
CA TYR A 22 14.06 15.23 -28.66
C TYR A 22 13.59 14.83 -30.06
N ALA A 23 13.00 13.67 -30.22
CA ALA A 23 12.05 13.36 -31.28
C ALA A 23 10.65 13.53 -30.70
N SER A 24 9.90 14.52 -31.17
CA SER A 24 8.55 14.82 -30.73
C SER A 24 7.56 13.78 -31.26
N THR A 25 7.28 12.77 -30.49
CA THR A 25 6.06 11.96 -30.59
C THR A 25 5.36 12.09 -29.25
N SER A 26 4.53 13.11 -29.15
CA SER A 26 3.94 13.53 -27.88
C SER A 26 2.79 12.61 -27.48
N GLY A 27 3.05 11.70 -26.52
CA GLY A 27 2.00 11.12 -25.72
C GLY A 27 1.33 12.20 -24.86
N SER A 28 0.15 11.90 -24.30
CA SER A 28 -0.63 12.84 -23.50
C SER A 28 -1.03 12.25 -22.15
N ILE A 29 -1.06 13.12 -21.13
CA ILE A 29 -1.64 12.77 -19.84
C ILE A 29 -3.08 13.24 -19.79
N LEU A 30 -3.97 12.36 -19.40
CA LEU A 30 -5.40 12.61 -19.27
C LEU A 30 -5.87 12.28 -17.87
N TRP A 31 -6.78 13.08 -17.33
CA TRP A 31 -7.54 12.69 -16.16
C TRP A 31 -8.55 11.60 -16.54
N LEU A 32 -8.43 10.45 -15.91
CA LEU A 32 -9.34 9.33 -16.12
C LEU A 32 -10.62 9.55 -15.30
N SER A 33 -11.75 9.71 -15.97
CA SER A 33 -12.99 10.10 -15.30
C SER A 33 -14.26 9.45 -15.88
N ALA A 34 -14.20 8.88 -17.06
CA ALA A 34 -15.33 8.22 -17.70
C ALA A 34 -15.39 6.73 -17.37
N ALA A 35 -16.58 6.13 -17.51
CA ALA A 35 -16.73 4.67 -17.31
C ALA A 35 -15.88 3.85 -18.30
N VAL A 36 -15.64 4.35 -19.50
CA VAL A 36 -14.73 3.71 -20.48
C VAL A 36 -13.29 3.73 -19.98
N ASP A 37 -12.84 4.81 -19.33
CA ASP A 37 -11.51 4.92 -18.74
C ASP A 37 -11.33 3.92 -17.60
N GLU A 38 -12.39 3.70 -16.81
CA GLU A 38 -12.35 2.74 -15.69
C GLU A 38 -12.13 1.31 -16.17
N ALA A 39 -12.87 0.87 -17.19
CA ALA A 39 -12.72 -0.47 -17.75
C ALA A 39 -11.32 -0.67 -18.35
N GLU A 40 -10.81 0.33 -19.07
CA GLU A 40 -9.49 0.29 -19.69
C GLU A 40 -8.36 0.31 -18.63
N ALA A 41 -8.45 1.19 -17.63
CA ALA A 41 -7.49 1.25 -16.52
C ALA A 41 -7.45 -0.07 -15.75
N LEU A 42 -8.61 -0.67 -15.45
CA LEU A 42 -8.66 -1.97 -14.78
C LEU A 42 -8.04 -3.09 -15.63
N ALA A 43 -8.26 -3.07 -16.96
CA ALA A 43 -7.65 -4.04 -17.87
C ALA A 43 -6.14 -3.88 -17.95
N PHE A 44 -5.65 -2.63 -18.05
CA PHE A 44 -4.22 -2.30 -18.02
C PHE A 44 -3.55 -2.79 -16.74
N LEU A 45 -4.14 -2.47 -15.58
CA LEU A 45 -3.63 -2.84 -14.27
C LEU A 45 -3.69 -4.35 -14.01
N ALA A 46 -4.59 -5.08 -14.68
CA ALA A 46 -4.74 -6.53 -14.54
C ALA A 46 -3.54 -7.33 -15.07
N ALA A 47 -2.70 -6.73 -15.91
CA ALA A 47 -1.49 -7.37 -16.42
C ALA A 47 -0.48 -7.71 -15.30
N ARG A 48 -0.46 -6.93 -14.21
CA ARG A 48 0.43 -7.12 -13.05
C ARG A 48 -0.36 -7.07 -11.73
N PRO A 49 -1.25 -8.05 -11.47
CA PRO A 49 -2.29 -7.94 -10.45
C PRO A 49 -1.76 -7.75 -9.03
N VAL A 50 -0.61 -8.32 -8.67
CA VAL A 50 0.00 -8.17 -7.34
C VAL A 50 0.54 -6.75 -7.13
N HIS A 51 1.24 -6.22 -8.15
CA HIS A 51 1.89 -4.91 -8.06
C HIS A 51 0.89 -3.75 -8.15
N THR A 52 -0.25 -3.98 -8.79
CA THR A 52 -1.29 -2.97 -9.02
C THR A 52 -2.50 -3.12 -8.10
N VAL A 53 -2.45 -4.05 -7.13
CA VAL A 53 -3.61 -4.39 -6.28
C VAL A 53 -4.20 -3.17 -5.57
N ASN A 54 -3.36 -2.24 -5.12
CA ASN A 54 -3.82 -1.01 -4.46
C ASN A 54 -4.56 -0.08 -5.43
N LEU A 55 -4.01 0.16 -6.63
CA LEU A 55 -4.69 0.97 -7.66
C LEU A 55 -6.03 0.36 -8.05
N ARG A 56 -6.05 -0.94 -8.31
CA ARG A 56 -7.28 -1.69 -8.64
C ARG A 56 -8.28 -1.67 -7.48
N GLY A 57 -7.79 -1.82 -6.24
CA GLY A 57 -8.61 -1.75 -5.04
C GLY A 57 -9.30 -0.39 -4.89
N PHE A 58 -8.57 0.71 -5.07
CA PHE A 58 -9.14 2.06 -5.05
C PHE A 58 -10.23 2.25 -6.12
N ILE A 59 -9.97 1.80 -7.36
CA ILE A 59 -10.95 1.90 -8.45
C ILE A 59 -12.20 1.06 -8.13
N LYS A 60 -12.02 -0.18 -7.69
CA LYS A 60 -13.16 -1.08 -7.39
C LYS A 60 -14.00 -0.62 -6.19
N ASP A 61 -13.35 -0.11 -5.14
CA ASP A 61 -14.05 0.30 -3.92
C ASP A 61 -14.73 1.67 -4.05
N ASN A 62 -14.18 2.57 -4.88
CA ASN A 62 -14.58 3.97 -4.91
C ASN A 62 -14.91 4.52 -6.31
N GLY A 63 -14.50 3.83 -7.39
CA GLY A 63 -14.49 4.39 -8.75
C GLY A 63 -13.35 5.40 -8.95
N LEU A 64 -13.16 5.84 -10.21
CA LEU A 64 -12.06 6.75 -10.57
C LEU A 64 -12.18 8.15 -9.96
N CYS A 65 -13.40 8.67 -9.79
CA CYS A 65 -13.64 10.08 -9.46
C CYS A 65 -14.00 10.35 -8.02
N SER A 66 -13.95 9.34 -7.14
CA SER A 66 -14.38 9.49 -5.77
C SER A 66 -13.42 10.34 -4.93
N PRO A 67 -13.91 11.25 -4.09
CA PRO A 67 -13.07 11.97 -3.11
C PRO A 67 -12.41 11.04 -2.09
N LEU A 68 -12.93 9.83 -1.93
CA LEU A 68 -12.41 8.80 -1.03
C LEU A 68 -11.05 8.26 -1.50
N ASN A 69 -10.71 8.43 -2.78
CA ASN A 69 -9.38 8.13 -3.29
C ASN A 69 -8.31 9.11 -2.75
N ARG A 70 -8.73 10.27 -2.22
CA ARG A 70 -7.85 11.34 -1.75
C ARG A 70 -6.84 11.79 -2.81
N GLY A 71 -7.20 11.65 -4.09
CA GLY A 71 -6.39 11.92 -5.28
C GLY A 71 -7.22 11.78 -6.55
N LYS A 72 -6.53 11.90 -7.68
CA LYS A 72 -7.11 11.74 -9.01
C LYS A 72 -6.34 10.69 -9.79
N PHE A 73 -7.05 9.92 -10.58
CA PHE A 73 -6.45 8.96 -11.51
C PHE A 73 -6.07 9.65 -12.81
N TYR A 74 -4.84 9.43 -13.25
CA TYR A 74 -4.30 9.90 -14.52
C TYR A 74 -3.83 8.72 -15.35
N GLY A 75 -4.05 8.80 -16.66
CA GLY A 75 -3.51 7.88 -17.65
C GLY A 75 -2.52 8.61 -18.57
N TYR A 76 -1.43 7.96 -18.91
CA TYR A 76 -0.56 8.37 -20.01
C TYR A 76 -0.88 7.53 -21.22
N ARG A 77 -1.17 8.21 -22.37
CA ARG A 77 -1.38 7.57 -23.66
C ARG A 77 -0.27 7.94 -24.62
N ASN A 78 0.19 6.96 -25.40
CA ASN A 78 1.16 7.18 -26.45
C ASN A 78 0.52 7.92 -27.66
N SER A 79 1.31 8.13 -28.73
CA SER A 79 0.83 8.82 -29.96
C SER A 79 -0.26 8.05 -30.71
N GLU A 80 -0.42 6.76 -30.46
CA GLU A 80 -1.44 5.89 -31.06
C GLU A 80 -2.71 5.85 -30.20
N GLY A 81 -2.72 6.50 -29.04
CA GLY A 81 -3.81 6.55 -28.09
C GLY A 81 -3.85 5.37 -27.11
N GLU A 82 -2.86 4.48 -27.13
CA GLU A 82 -2.79 3.34 -26.23
C GLU A 82 -2.35 3.75 -24.84
N LEU A 83 -2.95 3.16 -23.82
CA LEU A 83 -2.64 3.41 -22.40
C LEU A 83 -1.33 2.72 -22.04
N GLU A 84 -0.29 3.48 -21.68
CA GLU A 84 1.03 2.97 -21.25
C GLU A 84 1.35 3.24 -19.78
N GLY A 85 0.50 4.01 -19.09
CA GLY A 85 0.68 4.27 -17.66
C GLY A 85 -0.61 4.72 -16.99
N VAL A 86 -0.77 4.32 -15.72
CA VAL A 86 -1.86 4.73 -14.82
C VAL A 86 -1.27 5.15 -13.49
N ALA A 87 -1.68 6.31 -12.97
CA ALA A 87 -1.29 6.75 -11.64
C ALA A 87 -2.49 7.29 -10.85
N LEU A 88 -2.55 6.98 -9.57
CA LEU A 88 -3.29 7.75 -8.57
C LEU A 88 -2.34 8.81 -8.04
N ILE A 89 -2.67 10.10 -8.21
CA ILE A 89 -1.87 11.22 -7.73
C ILE A 89 -2.69 12.01 -6.70
N GLY A 90 -2.19 12.07 -5.47
CA GLY A 90 -2.89 12.72 -4.38
C GLY A 90 -2.20 12.52 -3.04
N HIS A 91 -2.95 12.20 -2.01
CA HIS A 91 -2.38 11.90 -0.68
C HIS A 91 -1.35 10.77 -0.77
N ALA A 92 -1.68 9.68 -1.41
CA ALA A 92 -0.71 8.68 -1.86
C ALA A 92 -0.56 8.80 -3.38
N THR A 93 0.67 8.74 -3.87
CA THR A 93 0.97 8.62 -5.29
C THR A 93 1.41 7.18 -5.56
N LEU A 94 0.58 6.48 -6.37
CA LEU A 94 0.79 5.09 -6.77
C LEU A 94 0.85 5.04 -8.30
N ILE A 95 1.80 4.28 -8.86
CA ILE A 95 2.08 4.32 -10.29
C ILE A 95 2.24 2.90 -10.84
N GLU A 96 1.68 2.67 -12.01
CA GLU A 96 2.03 1.58 -12.91
C GLU A 96 2.33 2.18 -14.30
N ALA A 97 3.50 1.91 -14.84
CA ALA A 97 3.92 2.41 -16.15
C ALA A 97 4.71 1.33 -16.90
N HIS A 98 4.38 1.11 -18.18
CA HIS A 98 5.05 0.12 -19.01
C HIS A 98 6.26 0.70 -19.76
N THR A 99 6.35 2.05 -19.87
CA THR A 99 7.44 2.72 -20.56
C THR A 99 8.04 3.83 -19.69
N ASP A 100 9.33 4.13 -19.90
CA ASP A 100 10.03 5.20 -19.18
C ASP A 100 9.43 6.57 -19.50
N ARG A 101 8.90 6.75 -20.71
CA ARG A 101 8.18 7.98 -21.10
C ARG A 101 6.90 8.17 -20.30
N ALA A 102 6.12 7.11 -20.10
CA ALA A 102 4.93 7.16 -19.26
C ALA A 102 5.30 7.48 -17.80
N LEU A 103 6.37 6.87 -17.30
CA LEU A 103 6.86 7.08 -15.96
C LEU A 103 7.32 8.54 -15.74
N GLU A 104 8.15 9.08 -16.66
CA GLU A 104 8.59 10.48 -16.63
C GLU A 104 7.41 11.43 -16.66
N ALA A 105 6.48 11.24 -17.62
CA ALA A 105 5.32 12.11 -17.76
C ALA A 105 4.43 12.11 -16.50
N LEU A 106 4.20 10.93 -15.90
CA LEU A 106 3.43 10.81 -14.66
C LEU A 106 4.17 11.39 -13.45
N ALA A 107 5.51 11.31 -13.40
CA ALA A 107 6.31 11.96 -12.37
C ALA A 107 6.20 13.49 -12.43
N ARG A 108 6.32 14.06 -13.64
CA ARG A 108 6.11 15.51 -13.84
C ARG A 108 4.69 15.95 -13.51
N LYS A 109 3.70 15.10 -13.82
CA LYS A 109 2.31 15.38 -13.41
C LYS A 109 2.13 15.34 -11.90
N ALA A 110 2.81 14.44 -11.21
CA ALA A 110 2.76 14.34 -9.75
C ALA A 110 3.36 15.57 -9.04
N GLN A 111 4.33 16.25 -9.64
CA GLN A 111 4.90 17.51 -9.10
C GLN A 111 3.85 18.61 -8.89
N GLU A 112 2.77 18.62 -9.68
CA GLU A 112 1.67 19.58 -9.54
C GLU A 112 0.87 19.38 -8.23
N CYS A 113 1.00 18.20 -7.58
CA CYS A 113 0.31 17.90 -6.33
C CYS A 113 1.17 18.27 -5.12
N THR A 114 1.02 19.49 -4.62
CA THR A 114 1.82 20.03 -3.49
C THR A 114 1.42 19.49 -2.11
N ARG A 115 0.39 18.64 -2.03
CA ARG A 115 -0.11 18.04 -0.78
C ARG A 115 -0.02 16.51 -0.77
N ALA A 116 0.83 15.94 -1.63
CA ALA A 116 1.12 14.53 -1.59
C ALA A 116 1.83 14.18 -0.28
N HIS A 117 1.40 13.09 0.37
CA HIS A 117 2.01 12.63 1.61
C HIS A 117 3.10 11.60 1.36
N MET A 118 2.87 10.72 0.36
CA MET A 118 3.79 9.63 0.05
C MET A 118 3.75 9.24 -1.43
N ILE A 119 4.85 8.67 -1.87
CA ILE A 119 4.99 7.98 -3.17
C ILE A 119 5.42 6.55 -2.86
N MET A 120 4.75 5.54 -3.45
CA MET A 120 5.04 4.14 -3.19
C MET A 120 4.94 3.29 -4.45
N GLY A 121 5.84 2.33 -4.58
CA GLY A 121 5.85 1.35 -5.66
C GLY A 121 7.08 0.44 -5.60
N GLU A 122 7.27 -0.36 -6.65
CA GLU A 122 8.47 -1.20 -6.77
C GLU A 122 9.73 -0.35 -6.79
N GLN A 123 10.76 -0.82 -6.08
CA GLN A 123 11.99 -0.06 -5.83
C GLN A 123 12.58 0.56 -7.11
N GLU A 124 12.85 -0.24 -8.14
CA GLU A 124 13.47 0.24 -9.38
C GLU A 124 12.63 1.32 -10.06
N ARG A 125 11.31 1.13 -10.09
CA ARG A 125 10.38 2.10 -10.67
C ARG A 125 10.27 3.38 -9.84
N ILE A 126 10.34 3.30 -8.52
CA ILE A 126 10.31 4.47 -7.64
C ILE A 126 11.64 5.22 -7.68
N GLU A 127 12.78 4.54 -7.77
CA GLU A 127 14.08 5.19 -7.95
C GLU A 127 14.12 6.02 -9.26
N GLU A 128 13.61 5.45 -10.36
CA GLU A 128 13.51 6.14 -11.65
C GLU A 128 12.48 7.28 -11.60
N PHE A 129 11.27 7.04 -11.07
CA PHE A 129 10.24 8.07 -10.89
C PHE A 129 10.75 9.23 -10.05
N TRP A 130 11.47 8.95 -8.97
CA TRP A 130 12.04 9.95 -8.09
C TRP A 130 13.06 10.83 -8.80
N SER A 131 13.84 10.29 -9.74
CA SER A 131 14.82 11.07 -10.50
C SER A 131 14.17 12.22 -11.28
N TYR A 132 12.95 12.01 -11.79
CA TYR A 132 12.15 13.04 -12.47
C TYR A 132 11.36 13.91 -11.47
N TYR A 133 10.75 13.27 -10.46
CA TYR A 133 9.91 13.98 -9.50
C TYR A 133 10.69 14.99 -8.66
N ALA A 134 11.92 14.65 -8.23
CA ALA A 134 12.71 15.46 -7.32
C ALA A 134 13.22 16.78 -7.93
N GLU A 135 13.11 16.97 -9.26
CA GLU A 135 13.54 18.21 -9.92
C GLU A 135 12.72 19.42 -9.42
N ASP A 136 11.38 19.30 -9.35
CA ASP A 136 10.47 20.37 -8.96
C ASP A 136 9.38 19.92 -7.96
N GLY A 137 9.43 18.67 -7.48
CA GLY A 137 8.47 18.13 -6.53
C GLY A 137 8.77 18.46 -5.07
N GLN A 138 7.90 17.97 -4.18
CA GLN A 138 8.10 18.10 -2.75
C GLN A 138 9.38 17.37 -2.31
N ARG A 139 10.04 17.88 -1.26
CA ARG A 139 11.23 17.25 -0.70
C ARG A 139 10.89 15.95 0.02
N MET A 140 11.80 14.99 -0.07
CA MET A 140 11.75 13.78 0.73
C MET A 140 11.95 14.12 2.22
N ARG A 141 11.07 13.57 3.07
CA ARG A 141 11.21 13.61 4.53
C ARG A 141 11.79 12.32 5.08
N LEU A 142 11.30 11.18 4.59
CA LEU A 142 11.69 9.85 5.02
C LEU A 142 11.55 8.89 3.85
N ALA A 143 12.43 7.93 3.71
CA ALA A 143 12.26 6.79 2.80
C ALA A 143 12.33 5.49 3.60
N CYS A 144 11.42 4.57 3.26
CA CYS A 144 11.34 3.25 3.85
C CYS A 144 11.42 2.19 2.75
N ARG A 145 12.27 1.18 2.96
CA ARG A 145 12.30 0.01 2.10
C ARG A 145 11.42 -1.09 2.68
N GLU A 146 10.65 -1.70 1.82
CA GLU A 146 9.70 -2.73 2.18
C GLU A 146 9.88 -3.96 1.29
N LEU A 147 9.63 -5.12 1.86
CA LEU A 147 9.69 -6.41 1.20
C LEU A 147 8.28 -6.91 0.93
N LEU A 148 7.98 -7.21 -0.33
CA LEU A 148 6.74 -7.83 -0.74
C LEU A 148 6.81 -9.33 -0.52
N PHE A 149 5.84 -9.87 0.20
CA PHE A 149 5.64 -11.30 0.39
C PHE A 149 4.31 -11.73 -0.21
N GLU A 150 4.31 -12.87 -0.89
CA GLU A 150 3.12 -13.49 -1.48
C GLU A 150 2.85 -14.87 -0.88
N LEU A 151 1.56 -15.20 -0.78
CA LEU A 151 1.10 -16.52 -0.36
C LEU A 151 0.04 -17.04 -1.32
N ARG A 152 0.24 -18.28 -1.77
CA ARG A 152 -0.70 -19.09 -2.55
C ARG A 152 -0.93 -20.43 -1.82
N TRP A 153 -1.89 -21.21 -2.25
CA TRP A 153 -2.06 -22.58 -1.73
C TRP A 153 -0.80 -23.43 -1.99
N PRO A 154 -0.51 -24.39 -1.11
CA PRO A 154 -1.19 -24.76 0.14
C PRO A 154 -0.78 -23.87 1.32
N VAL A 155 -1.69 -23.72 2.29
CA VAL A 155 -1.44 -23.07 3.57
C VAL A 155 -1.51 -24.11 4.68
N GLU A 156 -0.48 -24.16 5.52
CA GLU A 156 -0.44 -25.10 6.64
C GLU A 156 -1.57 -24.84 7.64
N ALA A 157 -2.17 -25.92 8.12
CA ALA A 157 -3.27 -25.86 9.07
C ALA A 157 -2.75 -25.93 10.50
N TYR A 158 -2.97 -24.88 11.27
CA TYR A 158 -2.70 -24.83 12.69
C TYR A 158 -3.99 -24.95 13.50
N GLN A 159 -3.83 -25.09 14.83
CA GLN A 159 -4.96 -25.08 15.75
C GLN A 159 -5.83 -23.84 15.55
N VAL A 160 -7.13 -24.06 15.37
CA VAL A 160 -8.12 -22.99 15.14
C VAL A 160 -8.21 -22.07 16.37
N ILE A 161 -8.26 -20.77 16.12
CA ILE A 161 -8.54 -19.74 17.11
C ILE A 161 -10.00 -19.32 16.94
N SER A 162 -10.86 -19.64 17.91
CA SER A 162 -12.28 -19.35 17.85
C SER A 162 -12.60 -17.84 17.90
N GLY A 163 -11.69 -17.03 18.44
CA GLY A 163 -11.85 -15.58 18.55
C GLY A 163 -11.50 -14.78 17.29
N LEU A 164 -10.99 -15.42 16.23
CA LEU A 164 -10.68 -14.72 14.97
C LEU A 164 -11.94 -14.50 14.16
N ARG A 165 -12.30 -13.23 13.95
CA ARG A 165 -13.52 -12.79 13.26
C ARG A 165 -13.34 -11.44 12.58
N LEU A 166 -14.30 -11.05 11.75
CA LEU A 166 -14.42 -9.66 11.32
C LEU A 166 -14.69 -8.75 12.51
N ALA A 167 -14.08 -7.56 12.49
CA ALA A 167 -14.34 -6.53 13.47
C ALA A 167 -15.77 -5.97 13.33
N THR A 168 -16.32 -5.53 14.44
CA THR A 168 -17.57 -4.76 14.52
C THR A 168 -17.28 -3.36 15.06
N LEU A 169 -18.23 -2.44 14.99
CA LEU A 169 -18.05 -1.09 15.54
C LEU A 169 -17.80 -1.09 17.06
N ASP A 170 -18.19 -2.15 17.77
CA ASP A 170 -17.86 -2.33 19.20
C ASP A 170 -16.36 -2.53 19.44
N ASP A 171 -15.61 -2.96 18.43
CA ASP A 171 -14.16 -3.12 18.51
C ASP A 171 -13.38 -1.83 18.18
N LEU A 172 -14.07 -0.78 17.74
CA LEU A 172 -13.43 0.43 17.22
C LEU A 172 -12.47 1.08 18.21
N ASP A 173 -12.87 1.15 19.50
CA ASP A 173 -12.05 1.76 20.55
C ASP A 173 -10.82 0.92 20.93
N LEU A 174 -10.83 -0.38 20.63
CA LEU A 174 -9.65 -1.26 20.74
C LEU A 174 -8.71 -1.12 19.54
N ILE A 175 -9.26 -0.84 18.36
CA ILE A 175 -8.54 -0.77 17.10
C ILE A 175 -7.80 0.56 16.93
N ILE A 176 -8.45 1.69 17.24
CA ILE A 176 -7.93 3.04 17.01
C ILE A 176 -6.53 3.26 17.60
N PRO A 177 -6.26 2.96 18.89
CA PRO A 177 -4.93 3.19 19.47
C PRO A 177 -3.84 2.38 18.78
N VAL A 178 -4.15 1.13 18.42
CA VAL A 178 -3.21 0.25 17.73
C VAL A 178 -2.92 0.74 16.33
N GLN A 179 -3.96 1.12 15.58
CA GLN A 179 -3.82 1.63 14.22
C GLN A 179 -3.04 2.95 14.19
N ALA A 180 -3.28 3.82 15.18
CA ALA A 180 -2.56 5.09 15.29
C ALA A 180 -1.07 4.87 15.62
N ALA A 181 -0.77 3.98 16.56
CA ALA A 181 0.61 3.67 16.94
C ALA A 181 1.39 3.04 15.76
N MET A 182 0.75 2.16 14.97
CA MET A 182 1.38 1.58 13.78
C MET A 182 1.64 2.64 12.70
N ALA A 183 0.69 3.53 12.45
CA ALA A 183 0.86 4.62 11.48
C ALA A 183 1.96 5.61 11.90
N GLU A 184 2.09 5.89 13.20
CA GLU A 184 3.15 6.73 13.75
C GLU A 184 4.53 6.05 13.65
N GLU A 185 4.62 4.75 13.93
CA GLU A 185 5.86 3.98 13.79
C GLU A 185 6.34 3.95 12.33
N GLU A 186 5.43 3.85 11.39
CA GLU A 186 5.73 3.79 9.95
C GLU A 186 6.10 5.17 9.37
N SER A 187 5.25 6.17 9.62
CA SER A 187 5.35 7.48 8.96
C SER A 187 5.99 8.56 9.84
N GLY A 188 6.19 8.32 11.14
CA GLY A 188 6.62 9.32 12.10
C GLY A 188 5.57 10.42 12.38
N VAL A 189 4.29 10.17 12.03
CA VAL A 189 3.19 11.13 12.22
C VAL A 189 2.04 10.45 12.93
N ASN A 190 1.66 10.97 14.10
CA ASN A 190 0.51 10.47 14.83
C ASN A 190 -0.80 11.00 14.22
N PRO A 191 -1.65 10.14 13.62
CA PRO A 191 -2.88 10.60 12.99
C PRO A 191 -3.92 11.14 13.99
N LEU A 192 -3.86 10.73 15.27
CA LEU A 192 -4.75 11.23 16.31
C LEU A 192 -4.42 12.67 16.72
N GLU A 193 -3.19 13.11 16.53
CA GLU A 193 -2.80 14.52 16.77
C GLU A 193 -3.17 15.42 15.60
N LYS A 194 -3.16 14.90 14.37
CA LYS A 194 -3.46 15.68 13.16
C LYS A 194 -4.95 15.81 12.86
N ASP A 195 -5.69 14.71 12.94
CA ASP A 195 -7.08 14.61 12.49
C ASP A 195 -7.79 13.45 13.22
N PRO A 196 -8.05 13.55 14.53
CA PRO A 196 -8.61 12.46 15.33
C PRO A 196 -9.99 12.01 14.83
N GLU A 197 -10.86 12.95 14.46
CA GLU A 197 -12.22 12.63 14.00
C GLU A 197 -12.22 11.97 12.61
N GLY A 198 -11.44 12.51 11.67
CA GLY A 198 -11.30 11.90 10.37
C GLY A 198 -10.62 10.55 10.44
N PHE A 199 -9.63 10.36 11.33
CA PHE A 199 -9.01 9.07 11.55
C PHE A 199 -9.99 8.03 12.10
N ARG A 200 -10.78 8.39 13.12
CA ARG A 200 -11.84 7.55 13.66
C ARG A 200 -12.87 7.15 12.59
N THR A 201 -13.30 8.12 11.80
CA THR A 201 -14.26 7.89 10.69
C THR A 201 -13.70 6.91 9.66
N ARG A 202 -12.42 7.03 9.30
CA ARG A 202 -11.76 6.10 8.36
C ARG A 202 -11.66 4.68 8.93
N CYS A 203 -11.33 4.53 10.20
CA CYS A 203 -11.31 3.22 10.88
C CYS A 203 -12.71 2.59 10.94
N ALA A 204 -13.71 3.34 11.33
CA ALA A 204 -15.11 2.88 11.40
C ALA A 204 -15.59 2.40 10.02
N ARG A 205 -15.36 3.20 8.97
CA ARG A 205 -15.73 2.82 7.60
C ARG A 205 -15.09 1.51 7.16
N ARG A 206 -13.82 1.26 7.48
CA ARG A 206 -13.16 0.01 7.13
C ARG A 206 -13.75 -1.19 7.86
N ILE A 207 -14.19 -1.00 9.11
CA ILE A 207 -14.93 -2.02 9.85
C ILE A 207 -16.26 -2.31 9.15
N GLU A 208 -17.04 -1.28 8.81
CA GLU A 208 -18.32 -1.42 8.11
C GLU A 208 -18.19 -2.09 6.74
N GLN A 209 -17.06 -1.90 6.06
CA GLN A 209 -16.73 -2.59 4.81
C GLN A 209 -16.27 -4.05 4.99
N GLY A 210 -16.20 -4.55 6.23
CA GLY A 210 -15.69 -5.90 6.51
C GLY A 210 -14.21 -6.08 6.18
N ARG A 211 -13.42 -5.00 6.30
CA ARG A 211 -12.00 -4.97 5.91
C ARG A 211 -11.04 -5.20 7.08
N ILE A 212 -11.52 -5.26 8.32
CA ILE A 212 -10.67 -5.47 9.50
C ILE A 212 -11.01 -6.81 10.14
N TRP A 213 -9.99 -7.61 10.37
CA TRP A 213 -10.07 -8.87 11.12
C TRP A 213 -9.40 -8.72 12.48
N VAL A 214 -10.03 -9.24 13.51
CA VAL A 214 -9.55 -9.18 14.88
C VAL A 214 -9.65 -10.54 15.58
N CYS A 215 -8.77 -10.74 16.58
CA CYS A 215 -8.98 -11.70 17.64
C CYS A 215 -9.02 -10.92 18.95
N VAL A 216 -10.12 -11.00 19.65
CA VAL A 216 -10.35 -10.32 20.95
C VAL A 216 -10.59 -11.38 22.02
N GLU A 217 -9.84 -11.35 23.12
CA GLU A 217 -9.99 -12.24 24.26
C GLU A 217 -10.03 -11.41 25.54
N ASN A 218 -11.02 -11.66 26.38
CA ASN A 218 -11.23 -10.94 27.66
C ASN A 218 -11.19 -9.40 27.51
N GLY A 219 -11.84 -8.88 26.48
CA GLY A 219 -11.89 -7.43 26.17
C GLY A 219 -10.56 -6.82 25.68
N ARG A 220 -9.57 -7.63 25.34
CA ARG A 220 -8.27 -7.17 24.83
C ARG A 220 -8.06 -7.59 23.39
N LEU A 221 -7.54 -6.69 22.58
CA LEU A 221 -7.14 -6.97 21.20
C LEU A 221 -5.85 -7.79 21.22
N ILE A 222 -5.91 -9.04 20.76
CA ILE A 222 -4.79 -9.99 20.70
C ILE A 222 -4.12 -9.93 19.32
N PHE A 223 -4.93 -9.91 18.26
CA PHE A 223 -4.47 -9.88 16.87
C PHE A 223 -5.39 -8.97 16.06
N LYS A 224 -4.80 -8.28 15.09
CA LYS A 224 -5.52 -7.46 14.11
C LYS A 224 -4.81 -7.52 12.76
N THR A 225 -5.57 -7.42 11.69
CA THR A 225 -5.06 -7.13 10.34
C THR A 225 -6.12 -6.46 9.48
N ASP A 226 -5.68 -5.69 8.50
CA ASP A 226 -6.53 -5.01 7.53
C ASP A 226 -6.44 -5.67 6.16
N VAL A 227 -7.58 -5.78 5.48
CA VAL A 227 -7.67 -6.04 4.04
C VAL A 227 -7.69 -4.69 3.34
N MET A 228 -6.55 -4.25 2.80
CA MET A 228 -6.43 -2.95 2.15
C MET A 228 -7.06 -2.92 0.77
N ALA A 229 -6.82 -3.96 -0.01
CA ALA A 229 -7.41 -4.14 -1.33
C ALA A 229 -7.89 -5.58 -1.48
N ASP A 230 -8.99 -5.75 -2.21
CA ASP A 230 -9.71 -7.01 -2.35
C ASP A 230 -10.14 -7.20 -3.81
N THR A 231 -9.36 -8.00 -4.54
CA THR A 231 -9.64 -8.34 -5.93
C THR A 231 -9.70 -9.87 -6.09
N PRO A 232 -10.30 -10.40 -7.16
CA PRO A 232 -10.33 -11.84 -7.40
C PRO A 232 -8.95 -12.48 -7.50
N GLU A 233 -7.97 -11.75 -8.03
CA GLU A 233 -6.61 -12.24 -8.24
C GLU A 233 -5.74 -12.08 -7.00
N VAL A 234 -5.94 -10.98 -6.25
CA VAL A 234 -5.08 -10.63 -5.10
C VAL A 234 -5.87 -9.96 -4.00
N ILE A 235 -5.64 -10.38 -2.75
CA ILE A 235 -5.99 -9.62 -1.55
C ILE A 235 -4.70 -9.11 -0.91
N TYR A 236 -4.62 -7.78 -0.72
CA TYR A 236 -3.51 -7.15 -0.03
C TYR A 236 -3.84 -6.94 1.44
N LEU A 237 -2.99 -7.51 2.30
CA LEU A 237 -3.09 -7.41 3.76
C LEU A 237 -2.07 -6.41 4.30
N GLU A 238 -2.49 -5.65 5.32
CA GLU A 238 -1.65 -4.66 5.98
C GLU A 238 -1.95 -4.62 7.48
N GLY A 239 -1.11 -3.94 8.24
CA GLY A 239 -1.38 -3.64 9.64
C GLY A 239 -1.53 -4.89 10.51
N ILE A 240 -0.69 -5.91 10.29
CA ILE A 240 -0.70 -7.13 11.10
C ILE A 240 -0.10 -6.83 12.46
N TYR A 241 -0.95 -6.87 13.46
CA TYR A 241 -0.63 -6.62 14.85
C TYR A 241 -0.81 -7.87 15.71
N VAL A 242 0.13 -8.08 16.62
CA VAL A 242 -0.01 -9.02 17.74
C VAL A 242 0.29 -8.27 19.02
N SER A 243 -0.64 -8.31 19.97
CA SER A 243 -0.44 -7.69 21.29
C SER A 243 0.91 -8.05 21.89
N PRO A 244 1.72 -7.09 22.37
CA PRO A 244 3.06 -7.36 22.90
C PRO A 244 3.10 -8.47 23.96
N GLN A 245 2.09 -8.54 24.82
CA GLN A 245 1.97 -9.54 25.89
C GLN A 245 1.65 -10.94 25.36
N GLU A 246 1.19 -11.06 24.12
CA GLU A 246 0.79 -12.31 23.47
C GLU A 246 1.76 -12.74 22.36
N ARG A 247 2.84 -11.99 22.15
CA ARG A 247 3.92 -12.37 21.23
C ARG A 247 4.62 -13.64 21.71
N SER A 248 5.20 -14.37 20.78
CA SER A 248 5.89 -15.66 21.01
C SER A 248 5.00 -16.80 21.55
N LYS A 249 3.69 -16.58 21.72
CA LYS A 249 2.71 -17.61 22.13
C LYS A 249 2.00 -18.29 20.95
N GLY A 250 2.42 -17.97 19.71
CA GLY A 250 1.88 -18.58 18.49
C GLY A 250 0.59 -17.95 17.95
N TYR A 251 0.01 -16.92 18.59
CA TYR A 251 -1.21 -16.27 18.11
C TYR A 251 -1.07 -15.72 16.69
N GLY A 252 0.01 -14.98 16.41
CA GLY A 252 0.23 -14.39 15.09
C GLY A 252 0.20 -15.43 13.96
N LEU A 253 0.93 -16.54 14.13
CA LEU A 253 0.99 -17.61 13.14
C LEU A 253 -0.37 -18.29 12.96
N ARG A 254 -1.05 -18.65 14.03
CA ARG A 254 -2.34 -19.34 13.98
C ARG A 254 -3.42 -18.44 13.37
N CYS A 255 -3.51 -17.16 13.80
CA CYS A 255 -4.47 -16.19 13.24
C CYS A 255 -4.20 -15.94 11.76
N LEU A 256 -2.95 -15.65 11.39
CA LEU A 256 -2.60 -15.36 10.00
C LEU A 256 -2.84 -16.57 9.09
N SER A 257 -2.46 -17.77 9.49
CA SER A 257 -2.69 -18.99 8.69
C SER A 257 -4.19 -19.31 8.56
N GLN A 258 -4.96 -19.18 9.63
CA GLN A 258 -6.42 -19.37 9.58
C GLN A 258 -7.09 -18.36 8.65
N LEU A 259 -6.73 -17.09 8.76
CA LEU A 259 -7.22 -16.02 7.89
C LEU A 259 -6.82 -16.27 6.44
N SER A 260 -5.56 -16.59 6.18
CA SER A 260 -5.07 -16.88 4.81
C SER A 260 -5.86 -18.00 4.16
N ARG A 261 -6.14 -19.09 4.89
CA ARG A 261 -7.00 -20.19 4.38
C ARG A 261 -8.42 -19.72 4.08
N THR A 262 -8.95 -18.80 4.84
CA THR A 262 -10.28 -18.23 4.63
C THR A 262 -10.32 -17.36 3.38
N LEU A 263 -9.34 -16.47 3.24
CA LEU A 263 -9.30 -15.51 2.13
C LEU A 263 -8.94 -16.18 0.80
N LEU A 264 -8.02 -17.15 0.78
CA LEU A 264 -7.64 -17.88 -0.44
C LEU A 264 -8.77 -18.75 -1.04
N ARG A 265 -9.93 -18.86 -0.38
CA ARG A 265 -11.12 -19.45 -1.00
C ARG A 265 -11.76 -18.58 -2.06
N ARG A 266 -11.42 -17.28 -2.10
CA ARG A 266 -12.03 -16.27 -2.97
C ARG A 266 -11.02 -15.39 -3.72
N THR A 267 -9.74 -15.66 -3.57
CA THR A 267 -8.65 -14.98 -4.29
C THR A 267 -7.56 -16.00 -4.63
N GLU A 268 -6.73 -15.69 -5.62
CA GLU A 268 -5.62 -16.57 -6.01
C GLU A 268 -4.37 -16.35 -5.14
N THR A 269 -4.17 -15.11 -4.68
CA THR A 269 -2.94 -14.71 -3.98
C THR A 269 -3.26 -13.77 -2.82
N LEU A 270 -2.54 -13.93 -1.72
CA LEU A 270 -2.45 -12.90 -0.68
C LEU A 270 -1.09 -12.22 -0.80
N SER A 271 -1.04 -10.90 -0.63
CA SER A 271 0.19 -10.13 -0.59
C SER A 271 0.27 -9.29 0.68
N ILE A 272 1.51 -9.08 1.16
CA ILE A 272 1.82 -8.28 2.35
C ILE A 272 3.13 -7.54 2.09
N LEU A 273 3.18 -6.24 2.41
CA LEU A 273 4.42 -5.49 2.51
C LEU A 273 4.90 -5.45 3.96
N VAL A 274 6.20 -5.43 4.14
CA VAL A 274 6.83 -5.32 5.47
C VAL A 274 8.12 -4.55 5.37
N ASN A 275 8.33 -3.62 6.29
CA ASN A 275 9.61 -2.91 6.40
C ASN A 275 10.78 -3.91 6.48
N GLU A 276 11.84 -3.69 5.71
CA GLU A 276 13.02 -4.57 5.66
C GLU A 276 13.69 -4.78 7.01
N GLN A 277 13.53 -3.83 7.94
CA GLN A 277 14.10 -3.90 9.28
C GLN A 277 13.20 -4.68 10.27
N ASN A 278 11.94 -4.95 9.91
CA ASN A 278 11.02 -5.70 10.76
C ASN A 278 11.21 -7.23 10.65
N LEU A 279 12.35 -7.70 11.15
CA LEU A 279 12.73 -9.12 11.07
C LEU A 279 11.72 -10.05 11.75
N ALA A 280 11.03 -9.57 12.79
CA ALA A 280 10.03 -10.36 13.51
C ALA A 280 8.80 -10.63 12.65
N ALA A 281 8.30 -9.62 11.92
CA ALA A 281 7.18 -9.79 10.98
C ALA A 281 7.58 -10.65 9.79
N GLN A 282 8.78 -10.46 9.22
CA GLN A 282 9.30 -11.30 8.14
C GLN A 282 9.37 -12.78 8.55
N ALA A 283 9.86 -13.06 9.77
CA ALA A 283 9.91 -14.43 10.29
C ALA A 283 8.50 -15.03 10.46
N LEU A 284 7.53 -14.23 10.90
CA LEU A 284 6.12 -14.64 10.99
C LEU A 284 5.57 -15.00 9.61
N TYR A 285 5.79 -14.13 8.60
CA TYR A 285 5.27 -14.34 7.24
C TYR A 285 5.88 -15.57 6.57
N LYS A 286 7.19 -15.73 6.65
CA LYS A 286 7.89 -16.93 6.17
C LYS A 286 7.33 -18.22 6.82
N ARG A 287 7.11 -18.20 8.14
CA ARG A 287 6.52 -19.35 8.86
C ARG A 287 5.06 -19.60 8.48
N ALA A 288 4.31 -18.56 8.11
CA ALA A 288 2.93 -18.69 7.60
C ALA A 288 2.87 -19.14 6.14
N GLY A 289 4.03 -19.34 5.48
CA GLY A 289 4.14 -19.84 4.12
C GLY A 289 4.28 -18.76 3.05
N PHE A 290 4.33 -17.49 3.43
CA PHE A 290 4.57 -16.39 2.48
C PHE A 290 6.02 -16.44 1.97
N LYS A 291 6.19 -16.10 0.71
CA LYS A 291 7.49 -16.06 0.02
C LYS A 291 7.80 -14.63 -0.41
N PHE A 292 9.04 -14.21 -0.21
CA PHE A 292 9.54 -12.95 -0.74
C PHE A 292 9.53 -12.96 -2.27
N THR A 293 9.07 -11.87 -2.89
CA THR A 293 8.96 -11.75 -4.35
C THR A 293 9.54 -10.47 -4.92
N SER A 294 9.42 -9.34 -4.24
CA SER A 294 9.87 -8.04 -4.75
C SER A 294 10.21 -7.06 -3.61
N THR A 295 10.93 -6.00 -3.95
CA THR A 295 11.26 -4.89 -3.05
C THR A 295 10.51 -3.63 -3.46
N TYR A 296 10.01 -2.90 -2.48
CA TYR A 296 9.27 -1.65 -2.63
C TYR A 296 9.97 -0.52 -1.90
N ASP A 297 9.83 0.69 -2.40
CA ASP A 297 10.20 1.90 -1.68
C ASP A 297 8.96 2.77 -1.44
N THR A 298 8.85 3.26 -0.21
CA THR A 298 7.87 4.26 0.22
C THR A 298 8.60 5.53 0.60
N ILE A 299 8.37 6.61 -0.15
CA ILE A 299 8.95 7.93 0.08
C ILE A 299 7.89 8.82 0.71
N PHE A 300 8.05 9.18 1.98
CA PHE A 300 7.23 10.19 2.64
C PHE A 300 7.76 11.58 2.32
N LEU A 301 6.84 12.48 1.94
CA LEU A 301 7.14 13.83 1.49
C LEU A 301 7.00 14.85 2.62
N GLN A 302 7.77 15.94 2.53
CA GLN A 302 7.60 17.08 3.44
C GLN A 302 6.25 17.74 3.17
N GLN A 303 5.55 18.07 4.24
CA GLN A 303 4.32 18.87 4.20
C GLN A 303 4.71 20.30 4.64
N ASP A 304 4.34 21.29 3.85
CA ASP A 304 4.48 22.71 4.19
C ASP A 304 3.50 23.12 5.30
#